data_3b08411e6d5e303da48e0ed59a8cb3ad
#
_entry.id   3b08411e6d5e303da48e0ed59a8cb3ad
#
_cell.length_a   1.000
_cell.length_b   1.000
_cell.length_c   1.000
_cell.angle_alpha   90.00
_cell.angle_beta   90.00
_cell.angle_gamma   90.00
#
_symmetry.space_group_name_H-M   'P 1'
#
loop_
_entity.id
_entity.type
_entity.pdbx_description
1 polymer ?
#
loop_
_entity_poly.entity_id
_entity_poly.type
_entity_poly.pdbx_seq_one_letter_code
_entity_poly.pdbx_strand_id
1 'polypeptide(L)'
;EGAYYLELASGQYEGHRFDIDLSGTTDQVVSLDLRGSRNTLSALPSSGIRFSQAVVRPHRLLGEVYPIGRFQGSKDPASADQVQFFNGTGYDSYFLLDAGGRRHWVSSGDTDLKDAHHVIIPPGEGAFVRLANDSDEAPVLVTGHLRDHAFIQPLRRGYNLLAPSAPLEMSPQTRGLTLGNGFLGNADPTGADQVQLWLGDLVQGTLGYRGYFLLEANGHRHWTGATDLDLKDEDGSMLFKGNRAFFFQAAGEPHRSYRVP
;
A
#
# COMPACT_ATOMS: atom_id res chain seq x y z
N GLU A 1 2.57 -20.55 1.19
CA GLU A 1 2.20 -19.32 1.93
C GLU A 1 0.68 -19.23 2.00
N GLY A 2 0.14 -18.74 3.15
CA GLY A 2 -1.28 -18.80 3.45
C GLY A 2 -2.14 -18.03 2.47
N ALA A 3 -3.26 -18.63 2.04
CA ALA A 3 -4.25 -17.97 1.19
C ALA A 3 -5.10 -16.95 1.97
N TYR A 4 -4.99 -16.94 3.30
CA TYR A 4 -5.81 -16.11 4.20
C TYR A 4 -4.96 -15.49 5.31
N TYR A 5 -5.44 -14.37 5.84
CA TYR A 5 -4.91 -13.76 7.05
C TYR A 5 -6.03 -13.50 8.06
N LEU A 6 -5.66 -13.51 9.34
CA LEU A 6 -6.49 -13.07 10.46
C LEU A 6 -6.22 -11.59 10.72
N GLU A 7 -7.25 -10.77 10.78
CA GLU A 7 -7.20 -9.36 11.16
C GLU A 7 -7.94 -9.15 12.47
N LEU A 8 -7.29 -8.57 13.47
CA LEU A 8 -7.90 -8.28 14.76
C LEU A 8 -8.80 -7.04 14.61
N ALA A 9 -10.09 -7.18 14.88
CA ALA A 9 -11.07 -6.12 14.71
C ALA A 9 -11.47 -5.46 16.04
N SER A 10 -10.77 -5.80 17.14
CA SER A 10 -11.03 -5.21 18.46
C SER A 10 -9.84 -5.36 19.41
N GLY A 11 -9.87 -4.56 20.51
CA GLY A 11 -8.90 -4.65 21.59
C GLY A 11 -7.62 -3.83 21.35
N GLN A 12 -6.63 -4.01 22.23
CA GLN A 12 -5.37 -3.25 22.19
C GLN A 12 -4.59 -3.43 20.88
N TYR A 13 -4.74 -4.57 20.21
CA TYR A 13 -4.04 -4.93 18.99
C TYR A 13 -4.94 -4.87 17.75
N GLU A 14 -6.03 -4.10 17.81
CA GLU A 14 -6.91 -3.89 16.67
C GLU A 14 -6.13 -3.42 15.44
N GLY A 15 -6.45 -4.01 14.30
CA GLY A 15 -5.81 -3.73 13.00
C GLY A 15 -4.58 -4.56 12.70
N HIS A 16 -4.02 -5.28 13.68
CA HIS A 16 -2.91 -6.20 13.41
C HIS A 16 -3.37 -7.43 12.63
N ARG A 17 -2.47 -7.91 11.77
CA ARG A 17 -2.71 -9.03 10.86
C ARG A 17 -1.67 -10.12 11.03
N PHE A 18 -2.11 -11.36 10.82
CA PHE A 18 -1.28 -12.56 10.86
C PHE A 18 -1.68 -13.49 9.73
N ASP A 19 -0.72 -14.01 8.99
CA ASP A 19 -0.96 -15.08 8.02
C ASP A 19 -1.48 -16.34 8.73
N ILE A 20 -2.41 -17.05 8.09
CA ILE A 20 -3.00 -18.28 8.63
C ILE A 20 -2.25 -19.48 8.07
N ASP A 21 -1.81 -20.35 8.96
CA ASP A 21 -1.34 -21.70 8.62
C ASP A 21 -2.55 -22.64 8.50
N LEU A 22 -2.96 -22.92 7.27
CA LEU A 22 -4.10 -23.80 7.01
C LEU A 22 -3.85 -25.24 7.45
N SER A 23 -2.59 -25.69 7.48
CA SER A 23 -2.26 -27.07 7.86
C SER A 23 -2.50 -27.35 9.34
N GLY A 24 -2.36 -26.31 10.18
CA GLY A 24 -2.61 -26.39 11.62
C GLY A 24 -4.00 -25.87 12.04
N THR A 25 -4.82 -25.41 11.09
CA THR A 25 -6.15 -24.82 11.38
C THR A 25 -7.21 -25.92 11.41
N THR A 26 -8.12 -25.85 12.39
CA THR A 26 -9.28 -26.73 12.56
C THR A 26 -10.56 -25.89 12.64
N ASP A 27 -11.70 -26.53 12.81
CA ASP A 27 -13.01 -25.87 13.05
C ASP A 27 -13.09 -25.11 14.38
N GLN A 28 -12.16 -25.35 15.30
CA GLN A 28 -12.11 -24.74 16.64
C GLN A 28 -10.88 -23.83 16.86
N VAL A 29 -9.83 -23.99 16.05
CA VAL A 29 -8.54 -23.30 16.25
C VAL A 29 -8.02 -22.77 14.92
N VAL A 30 -7.71 -21.49 14.87
CA VAL A 30 -6.97 -20.87 13.77
C VAL A 30 -5.48 -20.85 14.11
N SER A 31 -4.68 -21.56 13.34
CA SER A 31 -3.23 -21.59 13.47
C SER A 31 -2.62 -20.41 12.69
N LEU A 32 -1.67 -19.68 13.31
CA LEU A 32 -1.04 -18.52 12.71
C LEU A 32 0.38 -18.85 12.24
N ASP A 33 0.74 -18.45 11.02
CA ASP A 33 2.14 -18.46 10.58
C ASP A 33 2.85 -17.18 11.06
N LEU A 34 3.46 -17.26 12.25
CA LEU A 34 4.17 -16.13 12.86
C LEU A 34 5.50 -15.77 12.17
N ARG A 35 5.96 -16.58 11.21
CA ARG A 35 7.18 -16.33 10.44
C ARG A 35 6.90 -15.59 9.14
N GLY A 36 5.64 -15.43 8.77
CA GLY A 36 5.23 -14.73 7.56
C GLY A 36 5.70 -13.26 7.56
N SER A 37 6.33 -12.83 6.48
CA SER A 37 6.84 -11.44 6.34
C SER A 37 5.73 -10.39 6.25
N ARG A 38 4.48 -10.80 6.06
CA ARG A 38 3.29 -9.95 5.97
C ARG A 38 2.61 -9.70 7.33
N ASN A 39 3.07 -10.37 8.38
CA ASN A 39 2.58 -10.11 9.73
C ASN A 39 2.94 -8.70 10.18
N THR A 40 2.00 -8.03 10.83
CA THR A 40 2.21 -6.66 11.32
C THR A 40 2.82 -6.60 12.73
N LEU A 41 2.96 -7.75 13.38
CA LEU A 41 3.75 -7.94 14.61
C LEU A 41 4.80 -9.01 14.36
N SER A 42 6.03 -8.73 14.72
CA SER A 42 7.16 -9.66 14.60
C SER A 42 7.14 -10.77 15.66
N ALA A 43 6.44 -10.56 16.78
CA ALA A 43 6.27 -11.52 17.84
C ALA A 43 4.97 -11.26 18.61
N LEU A 44 4.36 -12.32 19.13
CA LEU A 44 3.24 -12.20 20.04
C LEU A 44 3.76 -11.84 21.45
N PRO A 45 3.04 -10.99 22.23
CA PRO A 45 3.33 -10.81 23.64
C PRO A 45 3.29 -12.15 24.39
N SER A 46 4.15 -12.30 25.39
CA SER A 46 4.18 -13.54 26.22
C SER A 46 2.86 -13.80 26.97
N SER A 47 2.10 -12.74 27.26
CA SER A 47 0.75 -12.81 27.86
C SER A 47 -0.33 -13.22 26.84
N GLY A 48 0.02 -13.36 25.57
CA GLY A 48 -0.93 -13.53 24.47
C GLY A 48 -1.68 -12.24 24.12
N ILE A 49 -2.56 -12.36 23.14
CA ILE A 49 -3.42 -11.24 22.70
C ILE A 49 -4.87 -11.61 23.04
N ARG A 50 -5.59 -10.66 23.66
CA ARG A 50 -7.03 -10.78 23.92
C ARG A 50 -7.80 -9.87 22.97
N PHE A 51 -8.80 -10.41 22.33
CA PHE A 51 -9.72 -9.69 21.43
C PHE A 51 -11.12 -10.28 21.56
N SER A 52 -12.14 -9.52 21.23
CA SER A 52 -13.54 -10.00 21.17
C SER A 52 -13.99 -10.24 19.73
N GLN A 53 -13.27 -9.68 18.75
CA GLN A 53 -13.62 -9.80 17.35
C GLN A 53 -12.36 -9.88 16.49
N ALA A 54 -12.37 -10.81 15.55
CA ALA A 54 -11.37 -10.92 14.49
C ALA A 54 -12.07 -11.30 13.18
N VAL A 55 -11.44 -10.98 12.06
CA VAL A 55 -11.96 -11.26 10.72
C VAL A 55 -10.92 -12.07 9.95
N VAL A 56 -11.35 -13.16 9.35
CA VAL A 56 -10.54 -13.92 8.39
C VAL A 56 -10.79 -13.34 7.00
N ARG A 57 -9.71 -12.95 6.32
CA ARG A 57 -9.78 -12.38 4.98
C ARG A 57 -8.89 -13.17 4.01
N PRO A 58 -9.31 -13.36 2.76
CA PRO A 58 -8.43 -13.88 1.74
C PRO A 58 -7.38 -12.83 1.37
N HIS A 59 -6.16 -13.27 1.08
CA HIS A 59 -5.19 -12.43 0.40
C HIS A 59 -5.68 -12.11 -1.02
N ARG A 60 -5.43 -10.91 -1.48
CA ARG A 60 -5.67 -10.54 -2.87
C ARG A 60 -4.49 -10.97 -3.72
N LEU A 61 -4.78 -11.59 -4.84
CA LEU A 61 -3.78 -12.07 -5.77
C LEU A 61 -3.64 -11.13 -6.97
N LEU A 62 -2.44 -11.08 -7.55
CA LEU A 62 -2.13 -10.25 -8.72
C LEU A 62 -3.15 -10.48 -9.85
N GLY A 63 -3.41 -11.71 -10.22
CA GLY A 63 -4.31 -12.02 -11.31
C GLY A 63 -5.80 -11.81 -10.99
N GLU A 64 -6.17 -11.71 -9.71
CA GLU A 64 -7.54 -11.35 -9.30
C GLU A 64 -7.78 -9.84 -9.39
N VAL A 65 -6.79 -9.04 -8.93
CA VAL A 65 -6.88 -7.57 -8.93
C VAL A 65 -6.67 -7.03 -10.34
N TYR A 66 -5.78 -7.65 -11.11
CA TYR A 66 -5.44 -7.25 -12.48
C TYR A 66 -5.80 -8.39 -13.47
N PRO A 67 -7.10 -8.55 -13.80
CA PRO A 67 -7.57 -9.66 -14.64
C PRO A 67 -7.02 -9.54 -16.06
N ILE A 68 -6.41 -10.60 -16.56
CA ILE A 68 -5.67 -10.64 -17.85
C ILE A 68 -6.50 -10.18 -19.07
N GLY A 69 -7.83 -10.30 -19.01
CA GLY A 69 -8.72 -9.88 -20.11
C GLY A 69 -8.85 -8.35 -20.27
N ARG A 70 -8.27 -7.55 -19.36
CA ARG A 70 -8.34 -6.09 -19.37
C ARG A 70 -7.04 -5.41 -19.79
N PHE A 71 -5.97 -6.18 -19.96
CA PHE A 71 -4.62 -5.66 -20.19
C PHE A 71 -4.09 -6.15 -21.54
N GLN A 72 -3.20 -5.38 -22.14
CA GLN A 72 -2.49 -5.77 -23.36
C GLN A 72 -1.32 -6.67 -23.01
N GLY A 73 -1.30 -7.87 -23.60
CA GLY A 73 -0.17 -8.80 -23.50
C GLY A 73 0.78 -8.70 -24.68
N SER A 74 2.04 -9.04 -24.45
CA SER A 74 3.07 -9.17 -25.48
C SER A 74 4.12 -10.19 -25.04
N LYS A 75 4.87 -10.74 -26.01
CA LYS A 75 6.09 -11.50 -25.74
C LYS A 75 7.27 -10.62 -25.27
N ASP A 76 7.22 -9.35 -25.60
CA ASP A 76 8.20 -8.34 -25.22
C ASP A 76 7.65 -7.53 -24.04
N PRO A 77 8.31 -7.52 -22.86
CA PRO A 77 7.87 -6.75 -21.70
C PRO A 77 7.70 -5.26 -21.98
N ALA A 78 8.51 -4.67 -22.87
CA ALA A 78 8.41 -3.25 -23.20
C ALA A 78 7.10 -2.89 -23.92
N SER A 79 6.52 -3.86 -24.64
CA SER A 79 5.31 -3.73 -25.43
C SER A 79 4.07 -4.35 -24.74
N ALA A 80 4.19 -4.72 -23.47
CA ALA A 80 3.12 -5.26 -22.66
C ALA A 80 2.72 -4.28 -21.56
N ASP A 81 1.47 -4.38 -21.10
CA ASP A 81 1.04 -3.72 -19.87
C ASP A 81 1.78 -4.33 -18.66
N GLN A 82 2.08 -3.49 -17.70
CA GLN A 82 2.84 -3.87 -16.51
C GLN A 82 2.15 -3.40 -15.23
N VAL A 83 2.32 -4.20 -14.18
CA VAL A 83 2.02 -3.83 -12.79
C VAL A 83 3.32 -3.81 -12.01
N GLN A 84 3.56 -2.74 -11.26
CA GLN A 84 4.82 -2.51 -10.56
C GLN A 84 4.56 -2.18 -9.09
N PHE A 85 5.16 -2.95 -8.19
CA PHE A 85 5.12 -2.73 -6.74
C PHE A 85 6.45 -2.18 -6.27
N PHE A 86 6.42 -1.14 -5.45
CA PHE A 86 7.64 -0.54 -4.92
C PHE A 86 8.17 -1.36 -3.73
N ASN A 87 9.40 -1.88 -3.84
CA ASN A 87 9.99 -2.75 -2.81
C ASN A 87 10.94 -2.02 -1.82
N GLY A 88 10.99 -0.68 -1.88
CA GLY A 88 11.83 0.16 -1.03
C GLY A 88 13.09 0.70 -1.72
N THR A 89 13.58 0.04 -2.75
CA THR A 89 14.78 0.45 -3.51
C THR A 89 14.54 0.50 -5.02
N GLY A 90 13.51 -0.18 -5.50
CA GLY A 90 13.13 -0.29 -6.90
C GLY A 90 11.71 -0.84 -7.02
N TYR A 91 11.47 -1.53 -8.13
CA TYR A 91 10.15 -2.08 -8.42
C TYR A 91 10.22 -3.56 -8.75
N ASP A 92 9.36 -4.33 -8.10
CA ASP A 92 9.01 -5.67 -8.53
C ASP A 92 7.98 -5.53 -9.65
N SER A 93 8.40 -5.78 -10.88
CA SER A 93 7.59 -5.53 -12.08
C SER A 93 7.04 -6.84 -12.64
N TYR A 94 5.78 -6.83 -12.98
CA TYR A 94 5.08 -7.94 -13.64
C TYR A 94 4.51 -7.45 -14.96
N PHE A 95 4.75 -8.17 -16.04
CA PHE A 95 4.17 -7.87 -17.34
C PHE A 95 3.22 -8.98 -17.80
N LEU A 96 2.24 -8.64 -18.61
CA LEU A 96 1.33 -9.63 -19.18
C LEU A 96 1.98 -10.29 -20.40
N LEU A 97 2.46 -11.53 -20.22
CA LEU A 97 2.94 -12.34 -21.31
C LEU A 97 1.77 -12.77 -22.21
N ASP A 98 1.91 -12.62 -23.51
CA ASP A 98 1.02 -13.19 -24.53
C ASP A 98 1.86 -13.78 -25.66
N ALA A 99 2.18 -15.06 -25.54
CA ALA A 99 3.03 -15.76 -26.49
C ALA A 99 2.76 -17.25 -26.49
N GLY A 100 2.80 -17.86 -27.67
CA GLY A 100 2.68 -19.32 -27.82
C GLY A 100 1.38 -19.92 -27.29
N GLY A 101 0.28 -19.15 -27.33
CA GLY A 101 -1.03 -19.56 -26.77
C GLY A 101 -1.12 -19.48 -25.24
N ARG A 102 -0.10 -18.93 -24.57
CA ARG A 102 -0.11 -18.67 -23.13
C ARG A 102 -0.32 -17.19 -22.88
N ARG A 103 -1.21 -16.88 -21.93
CA ARG A 103 -1.49 -15.51 -21.48
C ARG A 103 -1.60 -15.47 -19.96
N HIS A 104 -0.60 -14.90 -19.30
CA HIS A 104 -0.51 -14.83 -17.84
C HIS A 104 0.49 -13.75 -17.41
N TRP A 105 0.38 -13.31 -16.16
CA TRP A 105 1.35 -12.39 -15.55
C TRP A 105 2.67 -13.11 -15.29
N VAL A 106 3.78 -12.42 -15.56
CA VAL A 106 5.14 -12.94 -15.38
C VAL A 106 5.98 -11.85 -14.71
N SER A 107 6.82 -12.25 -13.75
CA SER A 107 7.83 -11.33 -13.19
C SER A 107 8.86 -10.96 -14.25
N SER A 108 9.18 -9.69 -14.40
CA SER A 108 10.18 -9.21 -15.38
C SER A 108 11.59 -9.75 -15.12
N GLY A 109 11.87 -10.23 -13.91
CA GLY A 109 13.13 -10.85 -13.54
C GLY A 109 13.14 -12.39 -13.68
N ASP A 110 12.03 -13.02 -14.03
CA ASP A 110 11.94 -14.47 -14.13
C ASP A 110 12.22 -14.95 -15.57
N THR A 111 13.36 -15.57 -15.76
CA THR A 111 13.77 -16.14 -17.06
C THR A 111 12.98 -17.40 -17.45
N ASP A 112 12.36 -18.08 -16.47
CA ASP A 112 11.53 -19.26 -16.70
C ASP A 112 10.10 -18.92 -17.12
N LEU A 113 9.74 -17.63 -17.07
CA LEU A 113 8.41 -17.09 -17.42
C LEU A 113 7.26 -17.80 -16.68
N LYS A 114 7.46 -18.03 -15.37
CA LYS A 114 6.46 -18.69 -14.50
C LYS A 114 5.25 -17.81 -14.29
N ASP A 115 4.10 -18.44 -14.17
CA ASP A 115 2.84 -17.75 -13.88
C ASP A 115 2.88 -17.09 -12.47
N ALA A 116 2.76 -15.76 -12.46
CA ALA A 116 2.73 -14.93 -11.28
C ALA A 116 1.29 -14.57 -10.82
N HIS A 117 0.26 -15.21 -11.36
CA HIS A 117 -1.14 -14.94 -10.99
C HIS A 117 -1.37 -14.99 -9.47
N HIS A 118 -0.68 -15.91 -8.80
CA HIS A 118 -0.81 -16.18 -7.36
C HIS A 118 0.03 -15.26 -6.45
N VAL A 119 0.71 -14.29 -7.00
CA VAL A 119 1.47 -13.31 -6.19
C VAL A 119 0.51 -12.53 -5.30
N ILE A 120 0.78 -12.53 -4.00
CA ILE A 120 -0.04 -11.86 -3.00
C ILE A 120 0.24 -10.36 -3.01
N ILE A 121 -0.82 -9.57 -3.03
CA ILE A 121 -0.77 -8.13 -2.84
C ILE A 121 -1.11 -7.82 -1.38
N PRO A 122 -0.14 -7.34 -0.58
CA PRO A 122 -0.39 -7.00 0.82
C PRO A 122 -1.42 -5.86 0.94
N PRO A 123 -2.30 -5.90 1.95
CA PRO A 123 -3.24 -4.82 2.21
C PRO A 123 -2.52 -3.49 2.46
N GLY A 124 -2.97 -2.43 1.78
CA GLY A 124 -2.40 -1.09 1.91
C GLY A 124 -1.18 -0.82 1.01
N GLU A 125 -0.70 -1.81 0.27
CA GLU A 125 0.35 -1.61 -0.72
C GLU A 125 -0.22 -0.99 -1.99
N GLY A 126 0.45 0.05 -2.50
CA GLY A 126 0.14 0.68 -3.77
C GLY A 126 0.88 0.04 -4.93
N ALA A 127 0.35 0.21 -6.13
CA ALA A 127 1.00 -0.23 -7.35
C ALA A 127 0.93 0.85 -8.43
N PHE A 128 1.91 0.84 -9.34
CA PHE A 128 1.80 1.52 -10.61
C PHE A 128 1.32 0.55 -11.68
N VAL A 129 0.44 1.03 -12.54
CA VAL A 129 0.05 0.35 -13.77
C VAL A 129 0.60 1.15 -14.93
N ARG A 130 1.48 0.53 -15.71
CA ARG A 130 1.99 1.09 -16.95
C ARG A 130 1.25 0.42 -18.09
N LEU A 131 0.55 1.21 -18.89
CA LEU A 131 -0.05 0.73 -20.14
C LEU A 131 0.96 0.78 -21.28
N ALA A 132 0.92 -0.21 -22.16
CA ALA A 132 1.81 -0.30 -23.32
C ALA A 132 1.55 0.82 -24.34
N ASN A 133 0.28 1.24 -24.44
CA ASN A 133 -0.15 2.34 -25.31
C ASN A 133 -0.69 3.49 -24.45
N ASP A 134 -0.21 4.72 -24.71
CA ASP A 134 -0.62 5.92 -24.00
C ASP A 134 -2.11 6.29 -24.18
N SER A 135 -2.74 5.75 -25.23
CA SER A 135 -4.16 5.99 -25.55
C SER A 135 -5.10 4.96 -24.92
N ASP A 136 -4.57 3.92 -24.30
CA ASP A 136 -5.36 2.84 -23.75
C ASP A 136 -5.87 3.17 -22.35
N GLU A 137 -7.04 2.68 -22.02
CA GLU A 137 -7.61 2.67 -20.69
C GLU A 137 -7.80 1.21 -20.26
N ALA A 138 -7.25 0.85 -19.12
CA ALA A 138 -7.48 -0.44 -18.51
C ALA A 138 -8.27 -0.25 -17.18
N PRO A 139 -9.61 -0.09 -17.27
CA PRO A 139 -10.42 0.10 -16.08
C PRO A 139 -10.37 -1.16 -15.21
N VAL A 140 -9.87 -1.01 -14.00
CA VAL A 140 -9.82 -2.07 -13.00
C VAL A 140 -10.95 -1.83 -12.00
N LEU A 141 -11.87 -2.78 -11.91
CA LEU A 141 -12.94 -2.76 -10.92
C LEU A 141 -12.57 -3.69 -9.76
N VAL A 142 -12.28 -3.10 -8.62
CA VAL A 142 -12.08 -3.84 -7.37
C VAL A 142 -13.35 -3.75 -6.53
N THR A 143 -13.92 -4.89 -6.19
CA THR A 143 -15.10 -4.99 -5.33
C THR A 143 -14.74 -5.61 -3.99
N GLY A 144 -15.48 -5.28 -2.94
CA GLY A 144 -15.27 -5.84 -1.60
C GLY A 144 -16.07 -5.09 -0.55
N HIS A 145 -15.87 -5.49 0.69
CA HIS A 145 -16.42 -4.79 1.85
C HIS A 145 -15.41 -3.75 2.34
N LEU A 146 -15.90 -2.55 2.66
CA LEU A 146 -15.10 -1.57 3.37
C LEU A 146 -14.75 -2.10 4.77
N ARG A 147 -13.58 -1.75 5.26
CA ARG A 147 -13.24 -1.98 6.67
C ARG A 147 -14.07 -1.02 7.53
N ASP A 148 -14.63 -1.55 8.59
CA ASP A 148 -15.37 -0.85 9.64
C ASP A 148 -14.57 -0.69 10.93
N HIS A 149 -13.29 -1.04 10.89
CA HIS A 149 -12.33 -0.93 11.97
C HIS A 149 -10.97 -0.47 11.44
N ALA A 150 -10.15 0.06 12.33
CA ALA A 150 -8.81 0.50 11.98
C ALA A 150 -7.92 -0.69 11.54
N PHE A 151 -6.91 -0.42 10.74
CA PHE A 151 -5.89 -1.41 10.41
C PHE A 151 -4.47 -0.84 10.56
N ILE A 152 -3.51 -1.72 10.79
CA ILE A 152 -2.11 -1.34 10.94
C ILE A 152 -1.42 -1.38 9.58
N GLN A 153 -0.83 -0.25 9.20
CA GLN A 153 0.01 -0.12 8.02
C GLN A 153 1.48 -0.13 8.43
N PRO A 154 2.23 -1.19 8.10
CA PRO A 154 3.68 -1.19 8.29
C PRO A 154 4.35 -0.16 7.39
N LEU A 155 5.34 0.54 7.93
CA LEU A 155 6.15 1.51 7.21
C LEU A 155 7.62 1.09 7.29
N ARG A 156 8.31 1.13 6.16
CA ARG A 156 9.76 0.99 6.09
C ARG A 156 10.39 2.37 6.18
N ARG A 157 11.62 2.45 6.68
CA ARG A 157 12.40 3.69 6.58
C ARG A 157 12.57 4.07 5.11
N GLY A 158 12.48 5.36 4.80
CA GLY A 158 12.50 5.86 3.43
C GLY A 158 11.14 5.74 2.75
N TYR A 159 11.14 5.51 1.47
CA TYR A 159 9.93 5.55 0.65
C TYR A 159 9.07 4.30 0.81
N ASN A 160 7.77 4.53 0.84
CA ASN A 160 6.70 3.52 0.83
C ASN A 160 5.66 3.97 -0.19
N LEU A 161 5.24 3.09 -1.08
CA LEU A 161 4.11 3.34 -1.97
C LEU A 161 2.85 2.77 -1.32
N LEU A 162 1.95 3.64 -0.90
CA LEU A 162 0.77 3.27 -0.13
C LEU A 162 -0.50 3.43 -0.94
N ALA A 163 -1.41 2.46 -0.83
CA ALA A 163 -2.76 2.57 -1.35
C ALA A 163 -3.66 3.36 -0.37
N PRO A 164 -4.71 4.05 -0.87
CA PRO A 164 -5.74 4.60 -0.01
C PRO A 164 -6.45 3.52 0.79
N SER A 165 -6.79 3.82 2.05
CA SER A 165 -7.53 2.90 2.91
C SER A 165 -9.02 2.82 2.59
N ALA A 166 -9.55 3.84 1.93
CA ALA A 166 -10.95 3.93 1.53
C ALA A 166 -11.05 4.56 0.12
N PRO A 167 -12.13 4.27 -0.62
CA PRO A 167 -12.35 4.81 -1.97
C PRO A 167 -12.85 6.27 -1.96
N LEU A 168 -12.60 7.00 -0.89
CA LEU A 168 -13.02 8.38 -0.67
C LEU A 168 -11.81 9.31 -0.62
N GLU A 169 -12.03 10.58 -0.91
CA GLU A 169 -11.03 11.61 -0.64
C GLU A 169 -10.90 11.82 0.87
N MET A 170 -9.67 11.85 1.36
CA MET A 170 -9.36 11.96 2.79
C MET A 170 -8.28 13.02 3.01
N SER A 171 -8.43 13.83 4.05
CA SER A 171 -7.37 14.71 4.53
C SER A 171 -6.28 13.93 5.29
N PRO A 172 -5.10 14.52 5.55
CA PRO A 172 -4.09 13.93 6.41
C PRO A 172 -4.63 13.51 7.78
N GLN A 173 -5.44 14.35 8.42
CA GLN A 173 -6.03 14.08 9.72
C GLN A 173 -6.97 12.87 9.67
N THR A 174 -7.85 12.81 8.67
CA THR A 174 -8.79 11.69 8.51
C THR A 174 -8.06 10.38 8.24
N ARG A 175 -6.89 10.44 7.57
CA ARG A 175 -6.01 9.28 7.37
C ARG A 175 -5.16 8.93 8.59
N GLY A 176 -5.19 9.72 9.64
CA GLY A 176 -4.36 9.52 10.82
C GLY A 176 -2.89 9.92 10.65
N LEU A 177 -2.55 10.69 9.61
CA LEU A 177 -1.18 11.17 9.36
C LEU A 177 -0.89 12.40 10.24
N THR A 178 -0.83 12.19 11.55
CA THR A 178 -0.68 13.25 12.54
C THR A 178 0.43 12.93 13.55
N LEU A 179 0.99 13.96 14.18
CA LEU A 179 1.97 13.80 15.27
C LEU A 179 1.44 12.90 16.39
N GLY A 180 0.15 13.00 16.71
CA GLY A 180 -0.50 12.17 17.74
C GLY A 180 -0.49 10.68 17.42
N ASN A 181 -0.35 10.30 16.16
CA ASN A 181 -0.24 8.92 15.69
C ASN A 181 1.21 8.49 15.41
N GLY A 182 2.19 9.25 15.92
CA GLY A 182 3.60 8.92 15.85
C GLY A 182 4.30 9.35 14.56
N PHE A 183 3.67 10.22 13.74
CA PHE A 183 4.36 10.84 12.61
C PHE A 183 5.34 11.89 13.10
N LEU A 184 6.48 12.01 12.41
CA LEU A 184 7.57 12.89 12.81
C LEU A 184 7.46 14.21 12.09
N GLY A 185 7.28 15.29 12.85
CA GLY A 185 7.39 16.65 12.39
C GLY A 185 8.81 17.19 12.57
N ASN A 186 9.21 18.15 11.74
CA ASN A 186 10.45 18.90 11.89
C ASN A 186 10.34 20.26 11.19
N ALA A 187 11.20 21.20 11.59
CA ALA A 187 11.37 22.47 10.86
C ALA A 187 12.05 22.27 9.50
N ASP A 188 12.92 21.25 9.40
CA ASP A 188 13.61 20.86 8.17
C ASP A 188 12.89 19.67 7.52
N PRO A 189 12.48 19.78 6.23
CA PRO A 189 11.84 18.69 5.51
C PRO A 189 12.61 17.38 5.54
N THR A 190 13.95 17.42 5.59
CA THR A 190 14.79 16.21 5.59
C THR A 190 14.69 15.41 6.88
N GLY A 191 14.29 16.05 7.98
CA GLY A 191 14.06 15.43 9.29
C GLY A 191 12.61 15.09 9.56
N ALA A 192 11.69 15.43 8.65
CA ALA A 192 10.26 15.22 8.80
C ALA A 192 9.76 14.05 7.94
N ASP A 193 8.64 13.48 8.34
CA ASP A 193 7.87 12.61 7.46
C ASP A 193 7.32 13.40 6.28
N GLN A 194 7.37 12.79 5.09
CA GLN A 194 6.97 13.44 3.85
C GLN A 194 5.91 12.61 3.11
N VAL A 195 5.07 13.31 2.35
CA VAL A 195 4.12 12.71 1.41
C VAL A 195 4.37 13.28 0.03
N GLN A 196 4.31 12.43 -0.99
CA GLN A 196 4.36 12.85 -2.38
C GLN A 196 3.09 12.36 -3.09
N LEU A 197 2.26 13.29 -3.52
CA LEU A 197 1.05 13.03 -4.26
C LEU A 197 1.33 13.16 -5.76
N TRP A 198 0.93 12.14 -6.55
CA TRP A 198 0.99 12.21 -8.00
C TRP A 198 -0.09 13.16 -8.53
N LEU A 199 0.33 14.22 -9.19
CA LEU A 199 -0.58 15.21 -9.78
C LEU A 199 -0.96 14.89 -11.22
N GLY A 200 -0.51 13.75 -11.77
CA GLY A 200 -0.64 13.40 -13.18
C GLY A 200 -1.97 13.79 -13.80
N ASP A 201 -2.01 14.98 -14.36
CA ASP A 201 -3.06 15.46 -15.23
C ASP A 201 -2.44 15.72 -16.59
N LEU A 202 -2.52 14.71 -17.47
CA LEU A 202 -2.06 14.81 -18.84
C LEU A 202 -2.77 15.93 -19.61
N VAL A 203 -3.99 16.28 -19.21
CA VAL A 203 -4.80 17.32 -19.87
C VAL A 203 -4.27 18.72 -19.55
N GLN A 204 -3.69 18.91 -18.35
CA GLN A 204 -3.11 20.20 -17.94
C GLN A 204 -1.59 20.28 -18.11
N GLY A 205 -0.94 19.24 -18.61
CA GLY A 205 0.51 19.20 -18.84
C GLY A 205 1.36 19.18 -17.56
N THR A 206 0.74 18.97 -16.40
CA THR A 206 1.41 18.86 -15.10
C THR A 206 1.66 17.41 -14.75
N LEU A 207 2.77 16.85 -15.28
CA LEU A 207 3.26 15.55 -14.85
C LEU A 207 4.25 15.76 -13.71
N GLY A 208 3.96 15.19 -12.54
CA GLY A 208 4.89 15.25 -11.42
C GLY A 208 4.29 14.92 -10.07
N TYR A 209 5.16 14.93 -9.08
CA TYR A 209 4.76 14.78 -7.68
C TYR A 209 4.73 16.16 -7.01
N ARG A 210 3.69 16.39 -6.21
CA ARG A 210 3.70 17.46 -5.22
C ARG A 210 4.10 16.88 -3.87
N GLY A 211 5.22 17.41 -3.34
CA GLY A 211 5.75 17.02 -2.06
C GLY A 211 5.17 17.86 -0.93
N TYR A 212 4.92 17.21 0.21
CA TYR A 212 4.52 17.82 1.47
C TYR A 212 5.37 17.24 2.59
N PHE A 213 5.60 18.00 3.65
CA PHE A 213 6.23 17.50 4.87
C PHE A 213 5.45 17.94 6.10
N LEU A 214 5.58 17.17 7.19
CA LEU A 214 4.94 17.51 8.45
C LEU A 214 5.81 18.54 9.20
N LEU A 215 5.35 19.78 9.19
CA LEU A 215 6.03 20.86 9.92
C LEU A 215 5.78 20.73 11.42
N GLU A 216 6.85 20.80 12.22
CA GLU A 216 6.78 21.00 13.67
C GLU A 216 7.85 22.00 14.08
N ALA A 217 7.47 23.29 14.14
CA ALA A 217 8.36 24.37 14.53
C ALA A 217 7.55 25.59 15.02
N ASN A 218 8.09 26.32 16.00
CA ASN A 218 7.53 27.59 16.48
C ASN A 218 6.03 27.52 16.87
N GLY A 219 5.58 26.35 17.36
CA GLY A 219 4.17 26.11 17.71
C GLY A 219 3.26 25.72 16.54
N HIS A 220 3.76 25.70 15.31
CA HIS A 220 3.05 25.21 14.14
C HIS A 220 3.17 23.68 14.04
N ARG A 221 2.06 23.01 13.72
CA ARG A 221 1.97 21.54 13.59
C ARG A 221 0.96 21.21 12.51
N HIS A 222 1.41 21.16 11.26
CA HIS A 222 0.55 20.91 10.10
C HIS A 222 1.38 20.41 8.91
N TRP A 223 0.71 19.85 7.92
CA TRP A 223 1.34 19.55 6.63
C TRP A 223 1.51 20.83 5.80
N THR A 224 2.69 21.00 5.22
CA THR A 224 3.00 22.14 4.36
C THR A 224 3.65 21.67 3.07
N GLY A 225 3.52 22.46 2.00
CA GLY A 225 4.17 22.16 0.72
C GLY A 225 5.70 22.20 0.84
N ALA A 226 6.39 21.22 0.30
CA ALA A 226 7.85 21.12 0.38
C ALA A 226 8.59 22.29 -0.30
N THR A 227 7.91 23.02 -1.18
CA THR A 227 8.43 24.20 -1.87
C THR A 227 7.77 25.50 -1.42
N ASP A 228 6.89 25.45 -0.43
CA ASP A 228 6.20 26.65 0.07
C ASP A 228 7.09 27.38 1.08
N LEU A 229 7.56 28.57 0.69
CA LEU A 229 8.40 29.42 1.54
C LEU A 229 7.63 30.06 2.70
N ASP A 230 6.31 30.17 2.56
CA ASP A 230 5.44 30.76 3.59
C ASP A 230 4.98 29.72 4.62
N LEU A 231 5.33 28.44 4.42
CA LEU A 231 4.98 27.31 5.30
C LEU A 231 3.48 27.25 5.64
N LYS A 232 2.63 27.47 4.63
CA LYS A 232 1.17 27.50 4.80
C LYS A 232 0.64 26.17 5.27
N ASP A 233 -0.44 26.21 6.06
CA ASP A 233 -1.21 25.06 6.44
C ASP A 233 -1.97 24.50 5.23
N GLU A 234 -1.57 23.31 4.81
CA GLU A 234 -2.17 22.56 3.70
C GLU A 234 -3.06 21.39 4.15
N ASP A 235 -3.30 21.24 5.44
CA ASP A 235 -4.08 20.12 6.01
C ASP A 235 -5.48 20.00 5.38
N GLY A 236 -6.09 21.14 5.05
CA GLY A 236 -7.41 21.19 4.42
C GLY A 236 -7.40 21.03 2.89
N SER A 237 -6.28 21.34 2.23
CA SER A 237 -6.13 21.31 0.76
C SER A 237 -5.42 20.06 0.26
N MET A 238 -4.65 19.38 1.12
CA MET A 238 -3.98 18.13 0.81
C MET A 238 -4.98 16.97 0.86
N LEU A 239 -5.44 16.52 -0.30
CA LEU A 239 -6.44 15.45 -0.40
C LEU A 239 -5.86 14.19 -1.04
N PHE A 240 -5.99 13.08 -0.35
CA PHE A 240 -5.67 11.75 -0.86
C PHE A 240 -6.87 11.18 -1.61
N LYS A 241 -6.74 11.02 -2.91
CA LYS A 241 -7.81 10.45 -3.74
C LYS A 241 -7.93 8.94 -3.51
N GLY A 242 -9.15 8.45 -3.39
CA GLY A 242 -9.43 7.04 -3.10
C GLY A 242 -8.96 6.03 -4.16
N ASN A 243 -8.61 6.50 -5.35
CA ASN A 243 -8.16 5.67 -6.49
C ASN A 243 -6.71 5.90 -6.87
N ARG A 244 -5.92 6.63 -6.06
CA ARG A 244 -4.52 6.92 -6.35
C ARG A 244 -3.63 6.55 -5.17
N ALA A 245 -2.60 5.76 -5.45
CA ALA A 245 -1.50 5.53 -4.52
C ALA A 245 -0.67 6.82 -4.34
N PHE A 246 0.04 6.90 -3.23
CA PHE A 246 0.92 8.01 -2.91
C PHE A 246 2.22 7.49 -2.29
N PHE A 247 3.30 8.23 -2.45
CA PHE A 247 4.52 7.95 -1.72
C PHE A 247 4.45 8.57 -0.33
N PHE A 248 4.87 7.79 0.65
CA PHE A 248 5.16 8.24 2.00
C PHE A 248 6.63 7.99 2.29
N GLN A 249 7.38 9.03 2.64
CA GLN A 249 8.77 8.92 3.08
C GLN A 249 8.83 9.01 4.59
N ALA A 250 9.14 7.89 5.23
CA ALA A 250 9.32 7.84 6.67
C ALA A 250 10.71 8.37 7.07
N ALA A 251 10.73 9.43 7.87
CA ALA A 251 11.91 9.85 8.62
C ALA A 251 12.02 9.02 9.90
N GLY A 252 13.22 8.77 10.40
CA GLY A 252 13.42 8.08 11.70
C GLY A 252 13.55 6.57 11.61
N GLU A 253 13.12 5.86 12.67
CA GLU A 253 13.40 4.44 12.88
C GLU A 253 12.82 3.53 11.79
N PRO A 254 13.55 2.47 11.39
CA PRO A 254 13.03 1.46 10.48
C PRO A 254 11.90 0.64 11.12
N HIS A 255 11.01 0.11 10.28
CA HIS A 255 9.88 -0.77 10.70
C HIS A 255 8.87 -0.11 11.65
N ARG A 256 8.60 1.15 11.43
CA ARG A 256 7.48 1.84 12.06
C ARG A 256 6.16 1.39 11.45
N SER A 257 5.10 1.45 12.23
CA SER A 257 3.74 1.23 11.74
C SER A 257 2.83 2.34 12.24
N TYR A 258 1.76 2.60 11.52
CA TYR A 258 0.72 3.51 11.98
C TYR A 258 -0.67 2.87 11.86
N ARG A 259 -1.56 3.31 12.73
CA ARG A 259 -2.95 2.91 12.72
C ARG A 259 -3.72 3.80 11.75
N VAL A 260 -4.27 3.18 10.71
CA VAL A 260 -5.17 3.84 9.77
C VAL A 260 -6.58 3.73 10.35
N PRO A 261 -7.27 4.86 10.55
CA PRO A 261 -8.62 4.87 11.13
C PRO A 261 -9.66 4.14 10.29
#